data_822e330d779be14c9a309ed86f48e809
#
_entry.id   822e330d779be14c9a309ed86f48e809
#
_cell.length_a   1.000
_cell.length_b   1.000
_cell.length_c   1.000
_cell.angle_alpha   90.00
_cell.angle_beta   90.00
_cell.angle_gamma   90.00
#
_symmetry.space_group_name_H-M   'P 1'
#
loop_
_entity.id
_entity.type
_entity.pdbx_description
1 polymer ?
#
loop_
_entity_poly.entity_id
_entity_poly.type
_entity_poly.pdbx_seq_one_letter_code
_entity_poly.pdbx_strand_id
1 'polypeptide(L)'
;MAESTSSGIKRVLSIQSHVVHGYVGNKVATYPLQLLGFDVDPLNSVQFSNHTGYKTFKGPVSNEKELATIFEGLEENELLPLYSHLLTGYIGNPLFLRQVGHIVKKLRQANPGLVYVCDPVMGDNGQLYVPKELLPVYRDEIIPLADILTPNQYEVELLTEKEVRSEAAVWEAMDWFHKRGIKTVVISSSDLGQPGVLRAFLSQVNGPRLAIDIPKQGGKDLVFTGTGDLFASLFLAHSHDSKDMASVFEKTIASLQAVIKRTVAALPNGGNGPVKAAERELKLVQSKTEIEQPQVLLKAQRLN
;
A
#
# COMPACT_ATOMS: atom_id res chain seq x y z
N MET A 1 -32.50 26.36 -3.19
CA MET A 1 -32.24 25.17 -2.35
C MET A 1 -30.83 24.72 -2.72
N ALA A 2 -29.83 25.02 -1.89
CA ALA A 2 -28.47 24.58 -2.12
C ALA A 2 -28.41 23.09 -1.81
N GLU A 3 -28.03 22.28 -2.81
CA GLU A 3 -27.67 20.90 -2.61
C GLU A 3 -26.48 20.87 -1.65
N SER A 4 -26.73 20.36 -0.45
CA SER A 4 -25.70 20.01 0.53
C SER A 4 -24.91 18.87 -0.05
N THR A 5 -23.84 19.16 -0.79
CA THR A 5 -22.78 18.21 -1.03
C THR A 5 -22.08 18.02 0.32
N SER A 6 -22.48 16.99 1.08
CA SER A 6 -21.67 16.50 2.18
C SER A 6 -20.38 15.93 1.57
N SER A 7 -19.39 16.77 1.32
CA SER A 7 -18.02 16.30 1.16
C SER A 7 -17.61 15.75 2.53
N GLY A 8 -17.86 14.45 2.71
CA GLY A 8 -17.47 13.76 3.94
C GLY A 8 -15.99 14.03 4.22
N ILE A 9 -15.64 14.29 5.47
CA ILE A 9 -14.26 14.49 5.90
C ILE A 9 -13.45 13.28 5.43
N LYS A 10 -12.45 13.52 4.57
CA LYS A 10 -11.52 12.50 4.09
C LYS A 10 -10.34 12.42 5.07
N ARG A 11 -10.47 11.60 6.11
CA ARG A 11 -9.42 11.43 7.11
C ARG A 11 -8.94 9.98 7.17
N VAL A 12 -7.63 9.81 7.15
CA VAL A 12 -6.96 8.51 7.18
C VAL A 12 -6.17 8.37 8.48
N LEU A 13 -6.44 7.33 9.26
CA LEU A 13 -5.46 6.85 10.24
C LEU A 13 -4.47 5.94 9.50
N SER A 14 -3.19 6.30 9.49
CA SER A 14 -2.17 5.55 8.76
C SER A 14 -1.17 4.92 9.72
N ILE A 15 -1.21 3.58 9.85
CA ILE A 15 -0.35 2.81 10.78
C ILE A 15 0.71 2.06 9.97
N GLN A 16 1.90 2.63 9.88
CA GLN A 16 2.99 2.12 9.05
C GLN A 16 4.35 2.46 9.66
N SER A 17 5.44 1.99 9.01
CA SER A 17 6.80 2.43 9.34
C SER A 17 7.01 3.92 9.07
N HIS A 18 8.04 4.49 9.68
CA HIS A 18 8.50 5.85 9.39
C HIS A 18 10.02 5.92 9.37
N VAL A 19 10.57 6.75 8.49
CA VAL A 19 12.00 7.03 8.40
C VAL A 19 12.28 8.54 8.38
N VAL A 20 13.42 8.93 8.99
CA VAL A 20 13.87 10.33 8.96
C VAL A 20 14.35 10.69 7.54
N HIS A 21 15.24 9.89 6.95
CA HIS A 21 15.72 10.07 5.58
C HIS A 21 15.07 9.06 4.65
N GLY A 22 14.67 9.52 3.46
CA GLY A 22 14.04 8.70 2.43
C GLY A 22 12.52 8.66 2.50
N TYR A 23 11.90 7.80 1.69
CA TYR A 23 10.45 7.73 1.49
C TYR A 23 9.96 6.28 1.55
N VAL A 24 9.53 5.85 2.72
CA VAL A 24 8.82 4.57 2.96
C VAL A 24 7.73 4.78 4.01
N GLY A 25 6.78 3.86 4.10
CA GLY A 25 5.72 3.85 5.09
C GLY A 25 4.95 5.17 5.16
N ASN A 26 4.71 5.68 6.37
CA ASN A 26 3.97 6.93 6.60
C ASN A 26 4.56 8.13 5.86
N LYS A 27 5.89 8.19 5.70
CA LYS A 27 6.51 9.33 5.04
C LYS A 27 6.24 9.37 3.53
N VAL A 28 6.08 8.22 2.88
CA VAL A 28 5.71 8.15 1.48
C VAL A 28 4.18 8.21 1.30
N ALA A 29 3.41 7.63 2.20
CA ALA A 29 1.96 7.57 2.08
C ALA A 29 1.27 8.92 2.38
N THR A 30 1.76 9.66 3.39
CA THR A 30 1.15 10.92 3.82
C THR A 30 1.13 11.97 2.72
N TYR A 31 2.22 12.12 1.97
CA TYR A 31 2.33 13.16 0.97
C TYR A 31 1.30 13.05 -0.17
N PRO A 32 1.16 11.92 -0.90
CA PRO A 32 0.15 11.81 -1.94
C PRO A 32 -1.28 11.87 -1.41
N LEU A 33 -1.54 11.32 -0.21
CA LEU A 33 -2.86 11.41 0.40
C LEU A 33 -3.26 12.87 0.66
N GLN A 34 -2.35 13.68 1.24
CA GLN A 34 -2.59 15.11 1.48
C GLN A 34 -2.75 15.90 0.18
N LEU A 35 -1.94 15.61 -0.85
CA LEU A 35 -2.11 16.23 -2.18
C LEU A 35 -3.47 15.93 -2.80
N LEU A 36 -4.03 14.74 -2.52
CA LEU A 36 -5.34 14.31 -3.02
C LEU A 36 -6.49 14.63 -2.07
N GLY A 37 -6.24 15.53 -1.10
CA GLY A 37 -7.26 16.15 -0.26
C GLY A 37 -7.67 15.36 0.98
N PHE A 38 -6.82 14.46 1.48
CA PHE A 38 -7.05 13.75 2.74
C PHE A 38 -6.32 14.41 3.90
N ASP A 39 -6.97 14.51 5.04
CA ASP A 39 -6.28 14.65 6.32
C ASP A 39 -5.66 13.31 6.69
N VAL A 40 -4.39 13.31 7.10
CA VAL A 40 -3.67 12.09 7.45
C VAL A 40 -3.11 12.18 8.85
N ASP A 41 -3.49 11.24 9.70
CA ASP A 41 -2.96 11.09 11.05
C ASP A 41 -2.02 9.87 11.08
N PRO A 42 -0.68 10.08 10.98
CA PRO A 42 0.27 8.99 10.93
C PRO A 42 0.60 8.45 12.32
N LEU A 43 0.53 7.15 12.48
CA LEU A 43 0.98 6.41 13.65
C LEU A 43 2.11 5.47 13.23
N ASN A 44 3.28 5.62 13.84
CA ASN A 44 4.49 4.96 13.39
C ASN A 44 4.73 3.63 14.10
N SER A 45 4.79 2.52 13.36
CA SER A 45 5.17 1.20 13.88
C SER A 45 6.67 1.11 14.20
N VAL A 46 7.49 1.90 13.50
CA VAL A 46 8.92 2.11 13.75
C VAL A 46 9.30 3.54 13.41
N GLN A 47 10.36 4.04 14.04
CA GLN A 47 10.96 5.33 13.75
C GLN A 47 12.44 5.15 13.47
N PHE A 48 12.83 4.92 12.21
CA PHE A 48 14.22 4.66 11.83
C PHE A 48 14.89 5.87 11.21
N SER A 49 16.22 5.91 11.25
CA SER A 49 17.03 6.92 10.55
C SER A 49 16.81 6.89 9.04
N ASN A 50 16.67 5.71 8.46
CA ASN A 50 16.49 5.40 7.05
C ASN A 50 15.93 3.98 6.91
N HIS A 51 15.49 3.59 5.72
CA HIS A 51 14.94 2.24 5.54
C HIS A 51 16.02 1.13 5.59
N THR A 52 15.58 -0.12 5.75
CA THR A 52 16.45 -1.29 5.95
C THR A 52 17.29 -1.68 4.74
N GLY A 53 17.02 -1.12 3.57
CA GLY A 53 17.84 -1.29 2.35
C GLY A 53 19.17 -0.55 2.34
N TYR A 54 19.47 0.23 3.39
CA TYR A 54 20.80 0.82 3.61
C TYR A 54 21.70 -0.17 4.36
N LYS A 55 23.03 0.08 4.29
CA LYS A 55 24.00 -0.73 5.04
C LYS A 55 23.75 -0.74 6.55
N THR A 56 23.26 0.35 7.10
CA THR A 56 22.93 0.50 8.53
C THR A 56 21.67 1.35 8.69
N PHE A 57 20.86 1.02 9.67
CA PHE A 57 19.73 1.80 10.12
C PHE A 57 19.63 1.72 11.64
N LYS A 58 19.07 2.75 12.28
CA LYS A 58 18.91 2.83 13.73
C LYS A 58 17.59 3.52 14.05
N GLY A 59 17.02 3.16 15.19
CA GLY A 59 15.83 3.81 15.73
C GLY A 59 14.96 2.84 16.53
N PRO A 60 13.96 3.35 17.25
CA PRO A 60 13.05 2.53 18.04
C PRO A 60 12.04 1.80 17.16
N VAL A 61 11.58 0.67 17.70
CA VAL A 61 10.42 -0.10 17.21
C VAL A 61 9.33 0.03 18.25
N SER A 62 8.16 0.49 17.85
CA SER A 62 7.01 0.63 18.75
C SER A 62 6.41 -0.74 19.10
N ASN A 63 5.93 -0.86 20.33
CA ASN A 63 5.28 -2.08 20.81
C ASN A 63 3.75 -1.89 20.89
N GLU A 64 3.04 -2.99 21.19
CA GLU A 64 1.58 -3.01 21.28
C GLU A 64 1.01 -2.10 22.37
N LYS A 65 1.76 -1.85 23.45
CA LYS A 65 1.31 -1.00 24.56
C LYS A 65 1.40 0.47 24.19
N GLU A 66 2.49 0.88 23.52
CA GLU A 66 2.63 2.25 23.00
C GLU A 66 1.54 2.55 21.98
N LEU A 67 1.24 1.60 21.07
CA LEU A 67 0.14 1.72 20.12
C LEU A 67 -1.20 1.85 20.83
N ALA A 68 -1.47 1.00 21.84
CA ALA A 68 -2.70 1.03 22.61
C ALA A 68 -2.88 2.37 23.34
N THR A 69 -1.83 2.88 24.00
CA THR A 69 -1.87 4.16 24.73
C THR A 69 -2.16 5.34 23.80
N ILE A 70 -1.52 5.40 22.63
CA ILE A 70 -1.80 6.47 21.65
C ILE A 70 -3.25 6.38 21.15
N PHE A 71 -3.71 5.15 20.85
CA PHE A 71 -5.07 4.96 20.35
C PHE A 71 -6.14 5.24 21.41
N GLU A 72 -5.89 4.90 22.67
CA GLU A 72 -6.73 5.25 23.81
C GLU A 72 -6.91 6.77 23.91
N GLY A 73 -5.84 7.56 23.76
CA GLY A 73 -5.94 9.02 23.72
C GLY A 73 -6.79 9.55 22.56
N LEU A 74 -6.81 8.89 21.39
CA LEU A 74 -7.72 9.23 20.29
C LEU A 74 -9.18 8.88 20.65
N GLU A 75 -9.40 7.74 21.32
CA GLU A 75 -10.73 7.28 21.76
C GLU A 75 -11.30 8.20 22.84
N GLU A 76 -10.52 8.54 23.87
CA GLU A 76 -10.92 9.42 24.96
C GLU A 76 -11.28 10.85 24.50
N ASN A 77 -10.64 11.30 23.40
CA ASN A 77 -10.97 12.60 22.79
C ASN A 77 -12.09 12.51 21.73
N GLU A 78 -12.78 11.38 21.65
CA GLU A 78 -13.90 11.16 20.72
C GLU A 78 -13.55 11.38 19.22
N LEU A 79 -12.29 11.10 18.83
CA LEU A 79 -11.79 11.34 17.48
C LEU A 79 -12.07 10.18 16.50
N LEU A 80 -12.42 8.99 17.01
CA LEU A 80 -12.58 7.79 16.18
C LEU A 80 -13.63 7.93 15.06
N PRO A 81 -14.79 8.61 15.26
CA PRO A 81 -15.78 8.79 14.20
C PRO A 81 -15.30 9.63 13.02
N LEU A 82 -14.23 10.40 13.18
CA LEU A 82 -13.67 11.26 12.13
C LEU A 82 -12.92 10.47 11.05
N TYR A 83 -12.48 9.24 11.34
CA TYR A 83 -11.73 8.44 10.38
C TYR A 83 -12.66 7.78 9.37
N SER A 84 -12.52 8.17 8.12
CA SER A 84 -13.18 7.52 6.97
C SER A 84 -12.38 6.31 6.47
N HIS A 85 -11.06 6.31 6.68
CA HIS A 85 -10.15 5.26 6.22
C HIS A 85 -9.14 4.87 7.30
N LEU A 86 -8.74 3.60 7.24
CA LEU A 86 -7.54 3.09 7.88
C LEU A 86 -6.61 2.55 6.78
N LEU A 87 -5.34 2.92 6.83
CA LEU A 87 -4.28 2.38 5.97
C LEU A 87 -3.23 1.72 6.86
N THR A 88 -2.87 0.47 6.57
CA THR A 88 -1.76 -0.20 7.24
C THR A 88 -0.72 -0.67 6.22
N GLY A 89 0.55 -0.65 6.63
CA GLY A 89 1.68 -1.14 5.85
C GLY A 89 2.60 -1.98 6.72
N TYR A 90 3.92 -1.73 6.66
CA TYR A 90 4.90 -2.52 7.39
C TYR A 90 4.68 -2.54 8.91
N ILE A 91 4.57 -3.75 9.46
CA ILE A 91 4.49 -4.05 10.89
C ILE A 91 5.40 -5.25 11.16
N GLY A 92 6.39 -5.07 12.02
CA GLY A 92 7.41 -6.08 12.33
C GLY A 92 7.16 -6.94 13.57
N ASN A 93 6.01 -6.75 14.28
CA ASN A 93 5.73 -7.41 15.55
C ASN A 93 4.31 -8.01 15.56
N PRO A 94 4.14 -9.32 15.89
CA PRO A 94 2.84 -9.97 15.91
C PRO A 94 1.84 -9.39 16.93
N LEU A 95 2.32 -8.96 18.11
CA LEU A 95 1.44 -8.36 19.14
C LEU A 95 0.97 -6.98 18.70
N PHE A 96 1.85 -6.18 18.08
CA PHE A 96 1.48 -4.90 17.48
C PHE A 96 0.43 -5.11 16.39
N LEU A 97 0.61 -6.11 15.53
CA LEU A 97 -0.35 -6.42 14.45
C LEU A 97 -1.71 -6.86 15.00
N ARG A 98 -1.78 -7.64 16.07
CA ARG A 98 -3.04 -7.97 16.77
C ARG A 98 -3.72 -6.75 17.35
N GLN A 99 -2.94 -5.82 17.91
CA GLN A 99 -3.47 -4.54 18.40
C GLN A 99 -4.07 -3.71 17.27
N VAL A 100 -3.46 -3.72 16.06
CA VAL A 100 -4.08 -3.13 14.87
C VAL A 100 -5.43 -3.76 14.56
N GLY A 101 -5.56 -5.08 14.64
CA GLY A 101 -6.85 -5.76 14.48
C GLY A 101 -7.91 -5.29 15.48
N HIS A 102 -7.49 -4.97 16.71
CA HIS A 102 -8.37 -4.37 17.74
C HIS A 102 -8.81 -2.95 17.34
N ILE A 103 -7.88 -2.15 16.87
CA ILE A 103 -8.12 -0.79 16.37
C ILE A 103 -9.14 -0.80 15.21
N VAL A 104 -8.99 -1.70 14.24
CA VAL A 104 -9.96 -1.83 13.13
C VAL A 104 -11.38 -2.01 13.65
N LYS A 105 -11.56 -2.92 14.64
CA LYS A 105 -12.89 -3.20 15.21
C LYS A 105 -13.47 -1.99 15.93
N LYS A 106 -12.67 -1.27 16.71
CA LYS A 106 -13.07 -0.05 17.42
C LYS A 106 -13.44 1.08 16.44
N LEU A 107 -12.63 1.30 15.41
CA LEU A 107 -12.92 2.30 14.38
C LEU A 107 -14.22 1.98 13.63
N ARG A 108 -14.48 0.71 13.31
CA ARG A 108 -15.74 0.29 12.67
C ARG A 108 -16.96 0.42 13.59
N GLN A 109 -16.79 0.26 14.89
CA GLN A 109 -17.86 0.54 15.86
C GLN A 109 -18.21 2.03 15.88
N ALA A 110 -17.19 2.90 15.82
CA ALA A 110 -17.35 4.35 15.80
C ALA A 110 -17.84 4.88 14.44
N ASN A 111 -17.36 4.31 13.35
CA ASN A 111 -17.76 4.62 11.98
C ASN A 111 -17.97 3.34 11.17
N PRO A 112 -19.21 2.84 11.01
CA PRO A 112 -19.51 1.66 10.20
C PRO A 112 -19.15 1.79 8.71
N GLY A 113 -18.96 3.02 8.21
CA GLY A 113 -18.54 3.32 6.86
C GLY A 113 -17.01 3.30 6.64
N LEU A 114 -16.22 2.99 7.68
CA LEU A 114 -14.76 2.92 7.59
C LEU A 114 -14.31 1.95 6.48
N VAL A 115 -13.41 2.43 5.61
CA VAL A 115 -12.73 1.59 4.62
C VAL A 115 -11.33 1.25 5.13
N TYR A 116 -11.05 -0.04 5.30
CA TYR A 116 -9.73 -0.52 5.70
C TYR A 116 -8.94 -1.02 4.48
N VAL A 117 -7.86 -0.31 4.16
CA VAL A 117 -6.86 -0.70 3.15
C VAL A 117 -5.68 -1.34 3.86
N CYS A 118 -5.47 -2.61 3.61
CA CYS A 118 -4.37 -3.38 4.17
C CYS A 118 -3.31 -3.65 3.09
N ASP A 119 -2.13 -3.08 3.28
CA ASP A 119 -0.93 -3.50 2.57
C ASP A 119 -0.17 -4.50 3.47
N PRO A 120 -0.20 -5.81 3.14
CA PRO A 120 0.33 -6.84 4.02
C PRO A 120 1.83 -7.02 3.84
N VAL A 121 2.60 -5.96 4.13
CA VAL A 121 4.05 -5.93 3.87
C VAL A 121 4.76 -7.00 4.66
N MET A 122 5.15 -8.08 3.98
CA MET A 122 5.87 -9.21 4.57
C MET A 122 7.18 -9.53 3.87
N GLY A 123 7.31 -9.20 2.60
CA GLY A 123 8.50 -9.51 1.82
C GLY A 123 8.34 -9.24 0.32
N ASP A 124 9.39 -9.46 -0.43
CA ASP A 124 9.40 -9.37 -1.89
C ASP A 124 10.52 -10.22 -2.48
N ASN A 125 10.39 -10.63 -3.75
CA ASN A 125 11.42 -11.38 -4.49
C ASN A 125 12.00 -12.59 -3.71
N GLY A 126 11.15 -13.34 -3.02
CA GLY A 126 11.55 -14.52 -2.23
C GLY A 126 12.23 -14.20 -0.90
N GLN A 127 12.31 -12.94 -0.50
CA GLN A 127 12.91 -12.50 0.78
C GLN A 127 11.84 -12.03 1.75
N LEU A 128 11.77 -12.67 2.91
CA LEU A 128 10.89 -12.28 4.00
C LEU A 128 11.53 -11.12 4.79
N TYR A 129 10.77 -10.04 5.01
CA TYR A 129 11.21 -8.84 5.75
C TYR A 129 10.79 -8.85 7.22
N VAL A 130 9.87 -9.74 7.57
CA VAL A 130 9.23 -9.83 8.88
C VAL A 130 9.42 -11.23 9.50
N PRO A 131 9.29 -11.39 10.83
CA PRO A 131 9.23 -12.69 11.48
C PRO A 131 8.10 -13.57 10.91
N LYS A 132 8.36 -14.89 10.75
CA LYS A 132 7.37 -15.84 10.19
C LYS A 132 6.09 -15.94 11.02
N GLU A 133 6.15 -15.60 12.28
CA GLU A 133 5.03 -15.57 13.21
C GLU A 133 3.95 -14.55 12.84
N LEU A 134 4.26 -13.57 11.97
CA LEU A 134 3.26 -12.65 11.44
C LEU A 134 2.34 -13.30 10.40
N LEU A 135 2.81 -14.31 9.66
CA LEU A 135 2.03 -14.93 8.58
C LEU A 135 0.64 -15.41 9.04
N PRO A 136 0.52 -16.24 10.09
CA PRO A 136 -0.80 -16.66 10.58
C PRO A 136 -1.63 -15.49 11.12
N VAL A 137 -1.02 -14.49 11.74
CA VAL A 137 -1.75 -13.30 12.22
C VAL A 137 -2.35 -12.50 11.06
N TYR A 138 -1.56 -12.26 10.01
CA TYR A 138 -2.09 -11.62 8.79
C TYR A 138 -3.22 -12.45 8.17
N ARG A 139 -2.97 -13.75 7.92
CA ARG A 139 -3.91 -14.62 7.20
C ARG A 139 -5.24 -14.80 7.91
N ASP A 140 -5.19 -15.01 9.23
CA ASP A 140 -6.35 -15.50 9.98
C ASP A 140 -7.02 -14.40 10.82
N GLU A 141 -6.29 -13.33 11.19
CA GLU A 141 -6.81 -12.30 12.09
C GLU A 141 -7.00 -10.93 11.43
N ILE A 142 -6.12 -10.53 10.49
CA ILE A 142 -6.10 -9.18 9.91
C ILE A 142 -6.79 -9.12 8.55
N ILE A 143 -6.41 -10.01 7.63
CA ILE A 143 -6.96 -10.03 6.27
C ILE A 143 -8.48 -10.10 6.26
N PRO A 144 -9.16 -10.92 7.09
CA PRO A 144 -10.62 -10.94 7.13
C PRO A 144 -11.26 -9.62 7.56
N LEU A 145 -10.48 -8.68 8.09
CA LEU A 145 -10.95 -7.34 8.47
C LEU A 145 -10.78 -6.32 7.33
N ALA A 146 -10.03 -6.61 6.28
CA ALA A 146 -9.74 -5.64 5.22
C ALA A 146 -10.89 -5.53 4.21
N ASP A 147 -11.14 -4.31 3.72
CA ASP A 147 -12.02 -4.07 2.57
C ASP A 147 -11.23 -4.14 1.26
N ILE A 148 -10.00 -3.62 1.28
CA ILE A 148 -9.06 -3.58 0.16
C ILE A 148 -7.74 -4.19 0.62
N LEU A 149 -7.17 -5.07 -0.20
CA LEU A 149 -5.89 -5.72 0.04
C LEU A 149 -4.94 -5.45 -1.14
N THR A 150 -3.68 -5.05 -0.87
CA THR A 150 -2.72 -4.64 -1.91
C THR A 150 -1.40 -5.43 -1.90
N PRO A 151 -1.40 -6.76 -1.87
CA PRO A 151 -0.19 -7.56 -1.81
C PRO A 151 0.61 -7.51 -3.12
N ASN A 152 1.90 -7.83 -3.04
CA ASN A 152 2.68 -8.27 -4.19
C ASN A 152 2.52 -9.78 -4.42
N GLN A 153 3.10 -10.32 -5.51
CA GLN A 153 3.02 -11.74 -5.83
C GLN A 153 3.56 -12.64 -4.71
N TYR A 154 4.70 -12.29 -4.11
CA TYR A 154 5.32 -13.10 -3.05
C TYR A 154 4.46 -13.14 -1.78
N GLU A 155 3.84 -12.03 -1.41
CA GLU A 155 2.91 -11.96 -0.29
C GLU A 155 1.65 -12.78 -0.53
N VAL A 156 1.13 -12.79 -1.77
CA VAL A 156 0.04 -13.70 -2.17
C VAL A 156 0.44 -15.15 -1.96
N GLU A 157 1.62 -15.55 -2.41
CA GLU A 157 2.13 -16.92 -2.25
C GLU A 157 2.28 -17.30 -0.77
N LEU A 158 2.82 -16.39 0.06
CA LEU A 158 2.93 -16.59 1.50
C LEU A 158 1.58 -16.77 2.19
N LEU A 159 0.60 -15.93 1.84
CA LEU A 159 -0.71 -15.92 2.49
C LEU A 159 -1.59 -17.08 2.06
N THR A 160 -1.52 -17.46 0.80
CA THR A 160 -2.33 -18.56 0.25
C THR A 160 -1.64 -19.93 0.35
N GLU A 161 -0.34 -19.96 0.67
CA GLU A 161 0.52 -21.15 0.68
C GLU A 161 0.53 -21.86 -0.70
N LYS A 162 0.37 -21.09 -1.80
CA LYS A 162 0.34 -21.58 -3.17
C LYS A 162 1.24 -20.74 -4.05
N GLU A 163 1.93 -21.40 -4.98
CA GLU A 163 2.68 -20.69 -6.00
C GLU A 163 1.75 -20.00 -7.01
N VAL A 164 2.14 -18.82 -7.45
CA VAL A 164 1.41 -18.01 -8.43
C VAL A 164 2.27 -17.88 -9.68
N ARG A 165 2.18 -18.88 -10.60
CA ARG A 165 3.00 -18.96 -11.82
C ARG A 165 2.20 -18.76 -13.11
N SER A 166 0.92 -18.44 -13.01
CA SER A 166 0.04 -18.21 -14.16
C SER A 166 -1.07 -17.24 -13.82
N GLU A 167 -1.70 -16.66 -14.82
CA GLU A 167 -2.86 -15.81 -14.65
C GLU A 167 -4.04 -16.56 -13.98
N ALA A 168 -4.24 -17.83 -14.32
CA ALA A 168 -5.26 -18.65 -13.65
C ALA A 168 -4.99 -18.77 -12.14
N ALA A 169 -3.73 -18.99 -11.74
CA ALA A 169 -3.34 -19.05 -10.33
C ALA A 169 -3.54 -17.70 -9.61
N VAL A 170 -3.38 -16.57 -10.31
CA VAL A 170 -3.71 -15.22 -9.77
C VAL A 170 -5.18 -15.16 -9.41
N TRP A 171 -6.07 -15.55 -10.33
CA TRP A 171 -7.52 -15.48 -10.09
C TRP A 171 -7.96 -16.43 -8.98
N GLU A 172 -7.39 -17.63 -8.91
CA GLU A 172 -7.64 -18.56 -7.79
C GLU A 172 -7.21 -17.96 -6.45
N ALA A 173 -6.06 -17.30 -6.40
CA ALA A 173 -5.59 -16.63 -5.19
C ALA A 173 -6.50 -15.44 -4.81
N MET A 174 -6.93 -14.62 -5.77
CA MET A 174 -7.85 -13.52 -5.51
C MET A 174 -9.21 -14.03 -5.02
N ASP A 175 -9.73 -15.13 -5.60
CA ASP A 175 -10.96 -15.76 -5.14
C ASP A 175 -10.82 -16.32 -3.70
N TRP A 176 -9.62 -16.80 -3.34
CA TRP A 176 -9.33 -17.23 -1.98
C TRP A 176 -9.43 -16.07 -0.98
N PHE A 177 -8.97 -14.86 -1.35
CA PHE A 177 -9.13 -13.65 -0.54
C PHE A 177 -10.60 -13.20 -0.49
N HIS A 178 -11.30 -13.20 -1.61
CA HIS A 178 -12.73 -12.83 -1.66
C HIS A 178 -13.59 -13.74 -0.76
N LYS A 179 -13.32 -15.05 -0.72
CA LYS A 179 -13.98 -15.99 0.19
C LYS A 179 -13.75 -15.69 1.66
N ARG A 180 -12.75 -14.85 2.00
CA ARG A 180 -12.46 -14.36 3.35
C ARG A 180 -13.04 -12.97 3.65
N GLY A 181 -13.84 -12.44 2.75
CA GLY A 181 -14.58 -11.20 2.95
C GLY A 181 -13.97 -9.96 2.31
N ILE A 182 -12.79 -10.05 1.69
CA ILE A 182 -12.13 -8.91 1.04
C ILE A 182 -12.92 -8.53 -0.22
N LYS A 183 -13.35 -7.25 -0.30
CA LYS A 183 -14.13 -6.76 -1.44
C LYS A 183 -13.30 -6.48 -2.67
N THR A 184 -12.09 -5.96 -2.49
CA THR A 184 -11.17 -5.60 -3.57
C THR A 184 -9.77 -6.10 -3.27
N VAL A 185 -9.20 -6.86 -4.19
CA VAL A 185 -7.81 -7.35 -4.12
C VAL A 185 -7.04 -6.79 -5.30
N VAL A 186 -5.87 -6.18 -5.03
CA VAL A 186 -5.01 -5.62 -6.05
C VAL A 186 -3.60 -6.18 -5.88
N ILE A 187 -3.18 -7.09 -6.74
CA ILE A 187 -1.79 -7.53 -6.79
C ILE A 187 -1.01 -6.42 -7.49
N SER A 188 -0.25 -5.66 -6.70
CA SER A 188 0.44 -4.44 -7.14
C SER A 188 1.50 -4.70 -8.23
N SER A 189 2.13 -5.88 -8.19
CA SER A 189 3.10 -6.32 -9.19
C SER A 189 3.31 -7.84 -9.15
N SER A 190 3.61 -8.40 -10.30
CA SER A 190 4.03 -9.80 -10.47
C SER A 190 5.01 -9.93 -11.65
N ASP A 191 5.79 -11.01 -11.68
CA ASP A 191 6.68 -11.35 -12.79
C ASP A 191 5.97 -12.18 -13.89
N LEU A 192 4.65 -12.11 -13.98
CA LEU A 192 3.83 -12.80 -14.99
C LEU A 192 3.73 -12.03 -16.32
N GLY A 193 4.37 -10.87 -16.44
CA GLY A 193 4.49 -10.13 -17.69
C GLY A 193 5.56 -10.71 -18.64
N GLN A 194 5.68 -10.10 -19.82
CA GLN A 194 6.77 -10.38 -20.74
C GLN A 194 8.14 -9.94 -20.13
N PRO A 195 9.28 -10.43 -20.63
CA PRO A 195 10.58 -9.97 -20.15
C PRO A 195 10.68 -8.44 -20.13
N GLY A 196 11.05 -7.87 -18.96
CA GLY A 196 11.11 -6.42 -18.73
C GLY A 196 9.78 -5.75 -18.42
N VAL A 197 8.71 -6.53 -18.23
CA VAL A 197 7.37 -6.04 -17.89
C VAL A 197 6.89 -6.72 -16.62
N LEU A 198 6.42 -5.96 -15.64
CA LEU A 198 5.62 -6.46 -14.52
C LEU A 198 4.15 -6.49 -14.94
N ARG A 199 3.38 -7.36 -14.32
CA ARG A 199 1.93 -7.40 -14.52
C ARG A 199 1.22 -7.23 -13.19
N ALA A 200 0.35 -6.24 -13.10
CA ALA A 200 -0.50 -5.99 -11.95
C ALA A 200 -1.92 -6.49 -12.24
N PHE A 201 -2.63 -6.90 -11.21
CA PHE A 201 -3.99 -7.44 -11.32
C PHE A 201 -4.92 -6.81 -10.29
N LEU A 202 -6.19 -6.64 -10.66
CA LEU A 202 -7.25 -6.20 -9.76
C LEU A 202 -8.47 -7.10 -9.91
N SER A 203 -9.06 -7.49 -8.80
CA SER A 203 -10.36 -8.17 -8.74
C SER A 203 -11.25 -7.52 -7.69
N GLN A 204 -12.50 -7.30 -8.05
CA GLN A 204 -13.53 -6.80 -7.14
C GLN A 204 -14.71 -7.77 -7.11
N VAL A 205 -15.25 -8.04 -5.92
CA VAL A 205 -16.47 -8.87 -5.77
C VAL A 205 -17.63 -8.20 -6.51
N ASN A 206 -18.28 -8.97 -7.38
CA ASN A 206 -19.33 -8.48 -8.29
C ASN A 206 -18.90 -7.32 -9.21
N GLY A 207 -17.59 -7.21 -9.46
CA GLY A 207 -16.98 -6.18 -10.28
C GLY A 207 -16.02 -6.75 -11.34
N PRO A 208 -15.16 -5.91 -11.90
CA PRO A 208 -14.25 -6.34 -12.96
C PRO A 208 -13.07 -7.15 -12.44
N ARG A 209 -12.53 -8.01 -13.32
CA ARG A 209 -11.17 -8.54 -13.27
C ARG A 209 -10.32 -7.78 -14.28
N LEU A 210 -9.25 -7.17 -13.83
CA LEU A 210 -8.42 -6.28 -14.63
C LEU A 210 -6.95 -6.66 -14.53
N ALA A 211 -6.19 -6.43 -15.59
CA ALA A 211 -4.74 -6.49 -15.57
C ALA A 211 -4.12 -5.28 -16.28
N ILE A 212 -2.94 -4.88 -15.84
CA ILE A 212 -2.11 -3.84 -16.49
C ILE A 212 -0.69 -4.36 -16.62
N ASP A 213 -0.14 -4.27 -17.83
CA ASP A 213 1.27 -4.52 -18.09
C ASP A 213 2.08 -3.25 -17.83
N ILE A 214 3.09 -3.36 -16.96
CA ILE A 214 3.86 -2.24 -16.44
C ILE A 214 5.33 -2.41 -16.87
N PRO A 215 5.83 -1.63 -17.84
CA PRO A 215 7.23 -1.66 -18.23
C PRO A 215 8.15 -1.32 -17.04
N LYS A 216 9.13 -2.18 -16.76
CA LYS A 216 10.14 -1.92 -15.73
C LYS A 216 10.95 -0.69 -16.12
N GLN A 217 11.20 0.19 -15.17
CA GLN A 217 11.98 1.41 -15.37
C GLN A 217 13.42 1.22 -14.89
N GLY A 218 14.38 1.68 -15.70
CA GLY A 218 15.81 1.61 -15.34
C GLY A 218 16.48 0.26 -15.63
N GLY A 219 17.65 0.04 -15.02
CA GLY A 219 18.43 -1.18 -15.22
C GLY A 219 17.77 -2.43 -14.61
N LYS A 220 18.16 -3.61 -15.10
CA LYS A 220 17.55 -4.91 -14.77
C LYS A 220 17.49 -5.21 -13.26
N ASP A 221 18.50 -4.73 -12.51
CA ASP A 221 18.65 -5.01 -11.08
C ASP A 221 18.28 -3.82 -10.18
N LEU A 222 17.60 -2.82 -10.76
CA LEU A 222 17.23 -1.61 -10.03
C LEU A 222 15.95 -1.84 -9.24
N VAL A 223 16.05 -1.82 -7.92
CA VAL A 223 14.93 -1.98 -6.98
C VAL A 223 14.75 -0.68 -6.19
N PHE A 224 13.50 -0.24 -6.06
CA PHE A 224 13.10 0.93 -5.28
C PHE A 224 12.32 0.49 -4.05
N THR A 225 12.66 1.06 -2.89
CA THR A 225 11.94 0.84 -1.63
C THR A 225 10.80 1.87 -1.50
N GLY A 226 9.66 1.48 -0.91
CA GLY A 226 8.52 2.37 -0.68
C GLY A 226 7.53 2.46 -1.84
N THR A 227 7.74 1.73 -2.93
CA THR A 227 6.80 1.68 -4.06
C THR A 227 5.48 1.01 -3.70
N GLY A 228 5.48 0.01 -2.81
CA GLY A 228 4.28 -0.62 -2.25
C GLY A 228 3.47 0.36 -1.42
N ASP A 229 4.13 1.04 -0.46
CA ASP A 229 3.50 2.06 0.39
C ASP A 229 2.88 3.19 -0.47
N LEU A 230 3.60 3.62 -1.52
CA LEU A 230 3.10 4.62 -2.48
C LEU A 230 1.88 4.09 -3.25
N PHE A 231 1.95 2.84 -3.73
CA PHE A 231 0.83 2.20 -4.44
C PHE A 231 -0.43 2.15 -3.58
N ALA A 232 -0.32 1.63 -2.34
CA ALA A 232 -1.45 1.47 -1.43
C ALA A 232 -2.11 2.82 -1.10
N SER A 233 -1.31 3.86 -0.85
CA SER A 233 -1.82 5.21 -0.56
C SER A 233 -2.50 5.87 -1.76
N LEU A 234 -1.93 5.76 -2.97
CA LEU A 234 -2.55 6.25 -4.21
C LEU A 234 -3.84 5.48 -4.53
N PHE A 235 -3.84 4.16 -4.36
CA PHE A 235 -5.02 3.34 -4.59
C PHE A 235 -6.16 3.71 -3.64
N LEU A 236 -5.86 3.89 -2.34
CA LEU A 236 -6.82 4.39 -1.35
C LEU A 236 -7.45 5.71 -1.84
N ALA A 237 -6.61 6.69 -2.17
CA ALA A 237 -7.08 8.02 -2.55
C ALA A 237 -7.97 7.99 -3.80
N HIS A 238 -7.53 7.31 -4.86
CA HIS A 238 -8.29 7.24 -6.10
C HIS A 238 -9.57 6.39 -5.98
N SER A 239 -9.61 5.40 -5.08
CA SER A 239 -10.78 4.55 -4.88
C SER A 239 -11.88 5.19 -4.01
N HIS A 240 -11.58 6.25 -3.28
CA HIS A 240 -12.55 6.92 -2.41
C HIS A 240 -13.73 7.52 -3.19
N ASP A 241 -13.44 8.28 -4.23
CA ASP A 241 -14.44 9.05 -4.99
C ASP A 241 -14.92 8.34 -6.27
N SER A 242 -14.34 7.19 -6.62
CA SER A 242 -14.62 6.53 -7.87
C SER A 242 -15.07 5.07 -7.68
N LYS A 243 -16.16 4.72 -8.37
CA LYS A 243 -16.61 3.33 -8.51
C LYS A 243 -16.05 2.65 -9.77
N ASP A 244 -15.41 3.41 -10.65
CA ASP A 244 -14.73 2.87 -11.83
C ASP A 244 -13.34 2.37 -11.47
N MET A 245 -13.26 1.09 -11.10
CA MET A 245 -12.02 0.43 -10.70
C MET A 245 -10.96 0.39 -11.82
N ALA A 246 -11.35 0.46 -13.09
CA ALA A 246 -10.37 0.56 -14.18
C ALA A 246 -9.66 1.93 -14.14
N SER A 247 -10.42 3.01 -14.01
CA SER A 247 -9.86 4.36 -13.86
C SER A 247 -9.01 4.50 -12.59
N VAL A 248 -9.46 3.95 -11.45
CA VAL A 248 -8.70 3.93 -10.18
C VAL A 248 -7.36 3.25 -10.37
N PHE A 249 -7.36 2.05 -10.94
CA PHE A 249 -6.17 1.23 -11.15
C PHE A 249 -5.18 1.90 -12.12
N GLU A 250 -5.68 2.41 -13.25
CA GLU A 250 -4.90 3.14 -14.23
C GLU A 250 -4.23 4.40 -13.66
N LYS A 251 -4.96 5.22 -12.89
CA LYS A 251 -4.42 6.42 -12.24
C LYS A 251 -3.36 6.09 -11.20
N THR A 252 -3.59 5.05 -10.38
CA THR A 252 -2.63 4.58 -9.39
C THR A 252 -1.31 4.18 -10.04
N ILE A 253 -1.38 3.37 -11.11
CA ILE A 253 -0.19 2.94 -11.86
C ILE A 253 0.48 4.15 -12.56
N ALA A 254 -0.29 5.08 -13.11
CA ALA A 254 0.24 6.25 -13.80
C ALA A 254 1.06 7.15 -12.85
N SER A 255 0.54 7.48 -11.67
CA SER A 255 1.26 8.26 -10.65
C SER A 255 2.51 7.52 -10.16
N LEU A 256 2.38 6.23 -9.84
CA LEU A 256 3.51 5.41 -9.39
C LEU A 256 4.64 5.38 -10.44
N GLN A 257 4.29 5.09 -11.71
CA GLN A 257 5.27 5.04 -12.80
C GLN A 257 5.93 6.39 -13.06
N ALA A 258 5.22 7.49 -12.93
CA ALA A 258 5.79 8.84 -13.06
C ALA A 258 6.83 9.13 -11.97
N VAL A 259 6.54 8.76 -10.71
CA VAL A 259 7.51 8.88 -9.59
C VAL A 259 8.74 8.02 -9.84
N ILE A 260 8.57 6.77 -10.25
CA ILE A 260 9.69 5.85 -10.55
C ILE A 260 10.51 6.40 -11.72
N LYS A 261 9.87 6.79 -12.83
CA LYS A 261 10.54 7.36 -14.01
C LYS A 261 11.38 8.60 -13.65
N ARG A 262 10.83 9.51 -12.84
CA ARG A 262 11.56 10.69 -12.35
C ARG A 262 12.73 10.30 -11.46
N THR A 263 12.55 9.28 -10.62
CA THR A 263 13.63 8.76 -9.76
C THR A 263 14.75 8.19 -10.60
N VAL A 264 14.45 7.36 -11.60
CA VAL A 264 15.43 6.80 -12.54
C VAL A 264 16.18 7.89 -13.30
N ALA A 265 15.46 8.91 -13.79
CA ALA A 265 16.07 10.03 -14.52
C ALA A 265 17.05 10.86 -13.66
N ALA A 266 16.90 10.82 -12.33
CA ALA A 266 17.80 11.50 -11.39
C ALA A 266 18.99 10.64 -10.96
N LEU A 267 19.05 9.36 -11.38
CA LEU A 267 20.16 8.48 -11.02
C LEU A 267 21.42 8.79 -11.85
N PRO A 268 22.61 8.59 -11.27
CA PRO A 268 23.85 8.62 -12.05
C PRO A 268 23.78 7.65 -13.24
N ASN A 269 24.16 8.12 -14.42
CA ASN A 269 24.16 7.33 -15.68
C ASN A 269 22.82 6.64 -16.00
N GLY A 270 21.66 7.23 -15.58
CA GLY A 270 20.35 6.64 -15.79
C GLY A 270 20.14 5.30 -15.07
N GLY A 271 20.87 5.08 -13.98
CA GLY A 271 20.80 3.83 -13.21
C GLY A 271 21.61 2.67 -13.77
N ASN A 272 22.48 2.92 -14.74
CA ASN A 272 23.42 1.91 -15.24
C ASN A 272 24.66 1.84 -14.33
N GLY A 273 24.86 0.71 -13.67
CA GLY A 273 25.96 0.45 -12.73
C GLY A 273 25.54 0.53 -11.25
N PRO A 274 26.51 0.50 -10.33
CA PRO A 274 26.22 0.51 -8.89
C PRO A 274 25.57 1.83 -8.45
N VAL A 275 24.37 1.76 -7.87
CA VAL A 275 23.61 2.89 -7.34
C VAL A 275 23.49 2.77 -5.83
N LYS A 276 23.83 3.81 -5.09
CA LYS A 276 23.70 3.85 -3.62
C LYS A 276 22.23 3.90 -3.20
N ALA A 277 21.91 3.39 -2.00
CA ALA A 277 20.54 3.43 -1.47
C ALA A 277 19.97 4.85 -1.43
N ALA A 278 20.77 5.84 -1.00
CA ALA A 278 20.37 7.24 -0.95
C ALA A 278 20.03 7.87 -2.31
N GLU A 279 20.63 7.38 -3.40
CA GLU A 279 20.35 7.86 -4.75
C GLU A 279 19.03 7.32 -5.29
N ARG A 280 18.61 6.13 -4.80
CA ARG A 280 17.36 5.44 -5.18
C ARG A 280 16.12 5.89 -4.42
N GLU A 281 16.26 6.86 -3.52
CA GLU A 281 15.10 7.43 -2.84
C GLU A 281 14.11 8.07 -3.81
N LEU A 282 12.84 7.75 -3.67
CA LEU A 282 11.78 8.19 -4.55
C LEU A 282 11.75 9.72 -4.65
N LYS A 283 11.68 10.26 -5.86
CA LYS A 283 11.52 11.70 -6.11
C LYS A 283 10.05 12.11 -5.95
N LEU A 284 9.51 11.84 -4.78
CA LEU A 284 8.09 11.97 -4.46
C LEU A 284 7.60 13.41 -4.54
N VAL A 285 8.26 14.34 -3.83
CA VAL A 285 7.90 15.77 -3.80
C VAL A 285 8.03 16.41 -5.18
N GLN A 286 9.05 16.01 -5.93
CA GLN A 286 9.30 16.50 -7.30
C GLN A 286 8.25 16.00 -8.30
N SER A 287 7.47 14.98 -7.94
CA SER A 287 6.41 14.40 -8.74
C SER A 287 5.00 14.88 -8.34
N LYS A 288 4.91 16.04 -7.68
CA LYS A 288 3.64 16.62 -7.21
C LYS A 288 2.58 16.64 -8.31
N THR A 289 2.91 17.20 -9.45
CA THR A 289 1.95 17.38 -10.58
C THR A 289 1.44 16.04 -11.10
N GLU A 290 2.31 15.03 -11.22
CA GLU A 290 1.94 13.70 -11.72
C GLU A 290 1.13 12.89 -10.69
N ILE A 291 1.20 13.25 -9.40
CA ILE A 291 0.34 12.69 -8.36
C ILE A 291 -1.04 13.34 -8.41
N GLU A 292 -1.10 14.67 -8.49
CA GLU A 292 -2.38 15.43 -8.54
C GLU A 292 -3.14 15.20 -9.84
N GLN A 293 -2.41 15.08 -10.97
CA GLN A 293 -2.98 14.99 -12.33
C GLN A 293 -2.28 13.88 -13.13
N PRO A 294 -2.49 12.60 -12.80
CA PRO A 294 -1.81 11.49 -13.45
C PRO A 294 -2.15 11.40 -14.94
N GLN A 295 -1.13 11.32 -15.78
CA GLN A 295 -1.28 11.01 -17.19
C GLN A 295 -1.38 9.51 -17.40
N VAL A 296 -2.57 9.03 -17.68
CA VAL A 296 -2.84 7.60 -17.89
C VAL A 296 -2.37 7.18 -19.28
N LEU A 297 -1.21 6.53 -19.33
CA LEU A 297 -0.62 5.98 -20.56
C LEU A 297 -0.85 4.47 -20.70
N LEU A 298 -0.98 3.76 -19.58
CA LEU A 298 -1.23 2.32 -19.53
C LEU A 298 -2.71 2.08 -19.24
N LYS A 299 -3.34 1.20 -20.02
CA LYS A 299 -4.76 0.91 -19.90
C LYS A 299 -5.01 -0.47 -19.31
N ALA A 300 -5.99 -0.54 -18.43
CA ALA A 300 -6.44 -1.79 -17.85
C ALA A 300 -7.17 -2.64 -18.90
N GLN A 301 -6.74 -3.89 -19.02
CA GLN A 301 -7.41 -4.90 -19.81
C GLN A 301 -8.45 -5.61 -18.94
N ARG A 302 -9.70 -5.67 -19.41
CA ARG A 302 -10.72 -6.52 -18.78
C ARG A 302 -10.46 -7.96 -19.15
N LEU A 303 -10.48 -8.82 -18.16
CA LEU A 303 -10.31 -10.26 -18.30
C LEU A 303 -11.61 -10.93 -17.84
N ASN A 304 -12.04 -11.92 -18.61
CA ASN A 304 -13.32 -12.62 -18.37
C ASN A 304 -13.17 -13.71 -17.31
#